data_74368a7273fc8e4975f01d5e058d755b
#
_entry.id   74368a7273fc8e4975f01d5e058d755b
#
_cell.length_a   1.000
_cell.length_b   1.000
_cell.length_c   1.000
_cell.angle_alpha   90.00
_cell.angle_beta   90.00
_cell.angle_gamma   90.00
#
_symmetry.space_group_name_H-M   'P 1'
#
loop_
_entity.id
_entity.type
_entity.pdbx_description
1 polymer ?
#
loop_
_entity_poly.entity_id
_entity_poly.type
_entity_poly.pdbx_seq_one_letter_code
_entity_poly.pdbx_strand_id
1 'polypeptide(L)'
;MISISMCMIVKNEQDILARCLDSYAGTYDELIIVDTGSTDNTKEIAAHYTDKIYDFEWINDFSAARNFAFSKAGCDYIFSADADEVLDDTNNYALRELKHMLLPEIDIVQMYYVNASEYNSVYNAHKELRPKLFKRLRPFTWISPIHETVRLTPIVYDSDIEILHMQAGDHSKRDFSTYFKAFEKGIHIEDYVVTMLCKELFISGEDSDFIAFRNIFENILSKEGRSNDLMKEINCILAKIYMADGDTDAFFKTTLKAVADNPPAEMCLILGTFYMNQTDYEEAVLWLYNAAFETESILDVASSGNKPLSLLGKCFEELAAATDDPYEAAQYNEMSADYYSQAENWKLPEE
;
A
#
# COMPACT_ATOMS: atom_id res chain seq x y z
N MET A 1 -19.26 20.48 22.83
CA MET A 1 -18.73 20.54 21.45
C MET A 1 -17.23 20.69 21.56
N ILE A 2 -16.47 19.80 20.94
CA ILE A 2 -15.02 19.89 20.86
C ILE A 2 -14.61 20.79 19.68
N SER A 3 -13.42 21.38 19.75
CA SER A 3 -12.79 22.09 18.62
C SER A 3 -11.74 21.21 17.95
N ILE A 4 -11.59 21.32 16.62
CA ILE A 4 -10.73 20.49 15.79
C ILE A 4 -9.77 21.35 14.97
N SER A 5 -8.45 21.10 15.12
CA SER A 5 -7.42 21.55 14.17
C SER A 5 -7.21 20.48 13.12
N MET A 6 -7.52 20.76 11.86
CA MET A 6 -7.16 19.89 10.73
C MET A 6 -5.72 20.20 10.33
N CYS A 7 -4.85 19.21 10.38
CA CYS A 7 -3.43 19.31 10.05
C CYS A 7 -3.12 18.47 8.81
N MET A 8 -2.46 19.08 7.84
CA MET A 8 -2.05 18.44 6.59
C MET A 8 -0.58 18.73 6.31
N ILE A 9 0.11 17.73 5.77
CA ILE A 9 1.40 17.90 5.11
C ILE A 9 1.21 17.76 3.61
N VAL A 10 1.73 18.70 2.82
CA VAL A 10 1.48 18.75 1.38
C VAL A 10 2.78 18.94 0.60
N LYS A 11 2.80 18.41 -0.64
CA LYS A 11 3.85 18.66 -1.60
C LYS A 11 3.38 18.40 -3.02
N ASN A 12 3.26 19.47 -3.84
CA ASN A 12 2.83 19.40 -5.26
C ASN A 12 1.45 18.75 -5.42
N GLU A 13 0.45 19.27 -4.68
CA GLU A 13 -0.92 18.76 -4.62
C GLU A 13 -1.93 19.73 -5.29
N GLN A 14 -1.47 20.58 -6.23
CA GLN A 14 -2.30 21.63 -6.84
C GLN A 14 -3.59 21.10 -7.48
N ASP A 15 -3.60 19.86 -7.98
CA ASP A 15 -4.73 19.31 -8.73
C ASP A 15 -5.83 18.74 -7.82
N ILE A 16 -5.51 18.42 -6.57
CA ILE A 16 -6.39 17.67 -5.65
C ILE A 16 -6.67 18.38 -4.34
N LEU A 17 -5.78 19.27 -3.88
CA LEU A 17 -5.89 19.92 -2.57
C LEU A 17 -7.22 20.65 -2.37
N ALA A 18 -7.69 21.41 -3.38
CA ALA A 18 -8.97 22.13 -3.29
C ALA A 18 -10.16 21.18 -3.09
N ARG A 19 -10.21 20.08 -3.87
CA ARG A 19 -11.26 19.06 -3.74
C ARG A 19 -11.27 18.44 -2.33
N CYS A 20 -10.10 18.12 -1.80
CA CYS A 20 -9.96 17.62 -0.43
C CYS A 20 -10.52 18.63 0.57
N LEU A 21 -10.02 19.86 0.58
CA LEU A 21 -10.41 20.89 1.55
C LEU A 21 -11.90 21.24 1.47
N ASP A 22 -12.49 21.28 0.27
CA ASP A 22 -13.93 21.50 0.07
C ASP A 22 -14.75 20.37 0.70
N SER A 23 -14.30 19.11 0.60
CA SER A 23 -14.99 17.95 1.16
C SER A 23 -15.04 17.96 2.70
N TYR A 24 -14.07 18.61 3.36
CA TYR A 24 -14.01 18.77 4.80
C TYR A 24 -14.64 20.08 5.32
N ALA A 25 -15.27 20.86 4.45
CA ALA A 25 -15.85 22.15 4.85
C ALA A 25 -16.81 22.01 6.05
N GLY A 26 -16.57 22.84 7.09
CA GLY A 26 -17.39 22.85 8.32
C GLY A 26 -17.10 21.74 9.34
N THR A 27 -16.15 20.85 9.09
CA THR A 27 -15.76 19.79 10.04
C THR A 27 -14.69 20.24 11.03
N TYR A 28 -13.89 21.23 10.70
CA TYR A 28 -12.79 21.77 11.52
C TYR A 28 -13.01 23.23 11.91
N ASP A 29 -12.31 23.68 12.94
CA ASP A 29 -12.31 25.06 13.45
C ASP A 29 -11.00 25.79 13.10
N GLU A 30 -9.95 25.03 12.80
CA GLU A 30 -8.63 25.53 12.44
C GLU A 30 -8.04 24.62 11.34
N LEU A 31 -7.44 25.22 10.31
CA LEU A 31 -6.72 24.51 9.26
C LEU A 31 -5.25 24.89 9.28
N ILE A 32 -4.38 23.89 9.36
CA ILE A 32 -2.93 24.01 9.36
C ILE A 32 -2.37 23.22 8.19
N ILE A 33 -1.69 23.93 7.29
CA ILE A 33 -1.00 23.34 6.14
C ILE A 33 0.51 23.43 6.36
N VAL A 34 1.19 22.33 6.24
CA VAL A 34 2.67 22.26 6.26
C VAL A 34 3.15 21.85 4.87
N ASP A 35 3.75 22.81 4.17
CA ASP A 35 4.35 22.60 2.86
C ASP A 35 5.76 22.06 3.00
N THR A 36 6.04 20.92 2.34
CA THR A 36 7.34 20.24 2.39
C THR A 36 8.21 20.50 1.16
N GLY A 37 7.99 21.64 0.51
CA GLY A 37 8.76 22.12 -0.64
C GLY A 37 8.03 21.94 -1.97
N SER A 38 6.80 22.41 -2.06
CA SER A 38 6.05 22.47 -3.33
C SER A 38 6.68 23.45 -4.30
N THR A 39 6.64 23.09 -5.58
CA THR A 39 7.14 23.87 -6.71
C THR A 39 6.04 24.27 -7.69
N ASP A 40 4.81 23.88 -7.40
CA ASP A 40 3.57 24.17 -8.12
C ASP A 40 2.70 25.20 -7.37
N ASN A 41 1.41 25.32 -7.74
CA ASN A 41 0.49 26.26 -7.13
C ASN A 41 -0.14 25.78 -5.81
N THR A 42 0.38 24.71 -5.18
CA THR A 42 -0.17 24.16 -3.94
C THR A 42 -0.34 25.22 -2.84
N LYS A 43 0.68 26.06 -2.63
CA LYS A 43 0.65 27.10 -1.58
C LYS A 43 -0.37 28.22 -1.87
N GLU A 44 -0.49 28.63 -3.13
CA GLU A 44 -1.49 29.60 -3.56
C GLU A 44 -2.91 29.06 -3.33
N ILE A 45 -3.15 27.78 -3.64
CA ILE A 45 -4.44 27.13 -3.39
C ILE A 45 -4.71 27.06 -1.89
N ALA A 46 -3.76 26.62 -1.08
CA ALA A 46 -3.87 26.55 0.38
C ALA A 46 -4.22 27.92 0.99
N ALA A 47 -3.67 29.02 0.46
CA ALA A 47 -3.90 30.38 0.95
C ALA A 47 -5.35 30.88 0.76
N HIS A 48 -6.17 30.23 -0.07
CA HIS A 48 -7.60 30.51 -0.15
C HIS A 48 -8.40 29.95 1.03
N TYR A 49 -7.85 28.99 1.79
CA TYR A 49 -8.52 28.28 2.88
C TYR A 49 -7.99 28.67 4.27
N THR A 50 -6.72 29.04 4.37
CA THR A 50 -6.08 29.39 5.66
C THR A 50 -4.89 30.32 5.48
N ASP A 51 -4.60 31.12 6.51
CA ASP A 51 -3.36 31.89 6.66
C ASP A 51 -2.27 31.12 7.44
N LYS A 52 -2.61 29.93 7.98
CA LYS A 52 -1.70 29.06 8.77
C LYS A 52 -0.96 28.07 7.88
N ILE A 53 -0.14 28.60 6.99
CA ILE A 53 0.71 27.83 6.09
C ILE A 53 2.15 27.92 6.59
N TYR A 54 2.80 26.79 6.80
CA TYR A 54 4.16 26.69 7.33
C TYR A 54 5.04 25.92 6.36
N ASP A 55 6.26 26.40 6.16
CA ASP A 55 7.28 25.68 5.41
C ASP A 55 8.02 24.71 6.33
N PHE A 56 8.24 23.49 5.82
CA PHE A 56 9.07 22.47 6.49
C PHE A 56 10.08 21.91 5.48
N GLU A 57 11.35 22.03 5.78
CA GLU A 57 12.40 21.45 4.95
C GLU A 57 12.30 19.92 4.97
N TRP A 58 12.12 19.32 3.80
CA TRP A 58 11.96 17.89 3.69
C TRP A 58 13.24 17.12 4.02
N ILE A 59 13.22 16.34 5.09
CA ILE A 59 14.35 15.56 5.60
C ILE A 59 14.21 14.05 5.34
N ASN A 60 13.29 13.62 4.48
CA ASN A 60 12.91 12.23 4.22
C ASN A 60 12.34 11.52 5.47
N ASP A 61 11.46 12.21 6.19
CA ASP A 61 10.82 11.72 7.40
C ASP A 61 9.41 12.33 7.51
N PHE A 62 8.38 11.53 7.21
CA PHE A 62 6.99 11.94 7.32
C PHE A 62 6.58 12.18 8.78
N SER A 63 7.12 11.37 9.72
CA SER A 63 6.79 11.54 11.12
C SER A 63 7.25 12.89 11.65
N ALA A 64 8.43 13.36 11.25
CA ALA A 64 8.93 14.68 11.61
C ALA A 64 8.03 15.81 11.09
N ALA A 65 7.57 15.70 9.83
CA ALA A 65 6.67 16.68 9.25
C ALA A 65 5.29 16.69 9.94
N ARG A 66 4.72 15.50 10.25
CA ARG A 66 3.45 15.40 11.00
C ARG A 66 3.59 15.93 12.43
N ASN A 67 4.65 15.60 13.13
CA ASN A 67 4.93 16.15 14.47
C ASN A 67 5.05 17.70 14.43
N PHE A 68 5.68 18.23 13.39
CA PHE A 68 5.76 19.68 13.20
C PHE A 68 4.35 20.29 12.96
N ALA A 69 3.53 19.68 12.11
CA ALA A 69 2.15 20.12 11.87
C ALA A 69 1.31 20.08 13.17
N PHE A 70 1.38 18.98 13.92
CA PHE A 70 0.68 18.81 15.19
C PHE A 70 1.12 19.83 16.25
N SER A 71 2.39 20.24 16.24
CA SER A 71 2.90 21.28 17.15
C SER A 71 2.28 22.66 16.92
N LYS A 72 1.66 22.92 15.76
CA LYS A 72 1.00 24.17 15.41
C LYS A 72 -0.48 24.18 15.80
N ALA A 73 -1.07 23.03 16.10
CA ALA A 73 -2.49 22.89 16.44
C ALA A 73 -2.85 23.58 17.75
N GLY A 74 -3.97 24.32 17.74
CA GLY A 74 -4.46 25.07 18.89
C GLY A 74 -5.74 24.51 19.52
N CYS A 75 -6.52 23.68 18.81
CA CYS A 75 -7.81 23.16 19.23
C CYS A 75 -7.73 21.98 20.22
N ASP A 76 -8.88 21.44 20.66
CA ASP A 76 -8.96 20.33 21.61
C ASP A 76 -8.46 19.01 21.00
N TYR A 77 -8.77 18.81 19.71
CA TYR A 77 -8.39 17.63 18.94
C TYR A 77 -7.68 18.05 17.65
N ILE A 78 -6.86 17.13 17.14
CA ILE A 78 -6.13 17.25 15.89
C ILE A 78 -6.67 16.20 14.94
N PHE A 79 -7.13 16.61 13.76
CA PHE A 79 -7.48 15.73 12.65
C PHE A 79 -6.31 15.66 11.68
N SER A 80 -5.77 14.47 11.46
CA SER A 80 -4.69 14.24 10.48
C SER A 80 -5.31 13.89 9.13
N ALA A 81 -5.14 14.76 8.14
CA ALA A 81 -5.64 14.54 6.78
C ALA A 81 -4.51 14.56 5.75
N ASP A 82 -4.70 13.81 4.68
CA ASP A 82 -3.85 13.84 3.49
C ASP A 82 -4.61 14.48 2.31
N ALA A 83 -3.91 15.07 1.34
CA ALA A 83 -4.53 15.86 0.26
C ALA A 83 -5.38 15.01 -0.71
N ASP A 84 -5.15 13.71 -0.75
CA ASP A 84 -5.87 12.73 -1.57
C ASP A 84 -7.08 12.08 -0.86
N GLU A 85 -7.38 12.53 0.35
CA GLU A 85 -8.53 12.08 1.14
C GLU A 85 -9.73 12.98 0.95
N VAL A 86 -10.92 12.39 0.77
CA VAL A 86 -12.18 13.12 0.64
C VAL A 86 -13.28 12.49 1.48
N LEU A 87 -14.20 13.33 1.96
CA LEU A 87 -15.46 12.93 2.56
C LEU A 87 -16.61 13.14 1.57
N ASP A 88 -17.53 12.20 1.50
CA ASP A 88 -18.83 12.46 0.92
C ASP A 88 -19.71 13.26 1.90
N ASP A 89 -20.89 13.70 1.43
CA ASP A 89 -21.81 14.52 2.22
C ASP A 89 -22.27 13.81 3.50
N THR A 90 -22.45 12.49 3.45
CA THR A 90 -22.90 11.68 4.60
C THR A 90 -21.82 11.63 5.68
N ASN A 91 -20.58 11.35 5.27
CA ASN A 91 -19.43 11.26 6.17
C ASN A 91 -18.99 12.65 6.68
N ASN A 92 -19.11 13.71 5.86
CA ASN A 92 -18.92 15.07 6.32
C ASN A 92 -19.93 15.42 7.43
N TYR A 93 -21.21 15.11 7.23
CA TYR A 93 -22.24 15.32 8.27
C TYR A 93 -21.93 14.52 9.54
N ALA A 94 -21.56 13.25 9.41
CA ALA A 94 -21.22 12.38 10.56
C ALA A 94 -20.02 12.94 11.35
N LEU A 95 -18.98 13.46 10.67
CA LEU A 95 -17.83 14.07 11.35
C LEU A 95 -18.22 15.35 12.09
N ARG A 96 -19.14 16.15 11.53
CA ARG A 96 -19.67 17.35 12.20
C ARG A 96 -20.48 16.97 13.45
N GLU A 97 -21.32 15.94 13.37
CA GLU A 97 -22.09 15.44 14.53
C GLU A 97 -21.14 14.85 15.60
N LEU A 98 -20.06 14.18 15.20
CA LEU A 98 -19.06 13.67 16.14
C LEU A 98 -18.50 14.78 17.04
N LYS A 99 -18.29 16.00 16.52
CA LYS A 99 -17.85 17.16 17.33
C LYS A 99 -18.79 17.47 18.50
N HIS A 100 -20.07 17.17 18.37
CA HIS A 100 -21.08 17.40 19.41
C HIS A 100 -21.16 16.26 20.42
N MET A 101 -20.90 15.03 19.98
CA MET A 101 -21.18 13.81 20.76
C MET A 101 -19.92 13.17 21.37
N LEU A 102 -18.71 13.53 20.92
CA LEU A 102 -17.49 12.89 21.37
C LEU A 102 -17.28 13.08 22.88
N LEU A 103 -17.14 11.98 23.59
CA LEU A 103 -16.89 11.97 25.01
C LEU A 103 -15.46 12.45 25.33
N PRO A 104 -15.27 13.25 26.41
CA PRO A 104 -13.96 13.81 26.75
C PRO A 104 -12.87 12.78 27.06
N GLU A 105 -13.26 11.55 27.43
CA GLU A 105 -12.33 10.46 27.75
C GLU A 105 -11.69 9.85 26.50
N ILE A 106 -12.30 10.00 25.33
CA ILE A 106 -11.77 9.44 24.07
C ILE A 106 -10.49 10.19 23.68
N ASP A 107 -9.44 9.45 23.48
CA ASP A 107 -8.13 9.99 23.13
C ASP A 107 -7.88 9.93 21.62
N ILE A 108 -8.36 8.87 20.95
CA ILE A 108 -8.22 8.66 19.51
C ILE A 108 -9.56 8.21 18.93
N VAL A 109 -9.92 8.75 17.75
CA VAL A 109 -11.00 8.20 16.93
C VAL A 109 -10.38 7.60 15.67
N GLN A 110 -10.69 6.33 15.42
CA GLN A 110 -10.41 5.64 14.17
C GLN A 110 -11.60 5.80 13.21
N MET A 111 -11.28 5.93 11.94
CA MET A 111 -12.25 6.04 10.85
C MET A 111 -11.90 5.03 9.77
N TYR A 112 -12.90 4.55 9.04
CA TYR A 112 -12.66 3.65 7.93
C TYR A 112 -11.96 4.37 6.79
N TYR A 113 -10.89 3.77 6.32
CA TYR A 113 -10.13 4.20 5.15
C TYR A 113 -10.52 3.31 3.98
N VAL A 114 -11.09 3.92 2.96
CA VAL A 114 -11.64 3.21 1.79
C VAL A 114 -10.83 3.59 0.56
N ASN A 115 -10.15 2.62 -0.03
CA ASN A 115 -9.40 2.84 -1.26
C ASN A 115 -10.31 2.83 -2.48
N ALA A 116 -10.26 3.90 -3.27
CA ALA A 116 -10.91 4.00 -4.57
C ALA A 116 -9.99 3.55 -5.72
N SER A 117 -8.75 3.16 -5.44
CA SER A 117 -7.75 2.86 -6.47
C SER A 117 -7.70 1.39 -6.87
N GLU A 118 -7.19 1.12 -8.07
CA GLU A 118 -6.94 -0.22 -8.61
C GLU A 118 -5.79 -0.97 -7.90
N TYR A 119 -5.08 -0.31 -6.99
CA TYR A 119 -3.93 -0.85 -6.24
C TYR A 119 -4.38 -1.48 -4.92
N ASN A 120 -5.01 -2.65 -5.00
CA ASN A 120 -5.48 -3.37 -3.83
C ASN A 120 -4.49 -4.45 -3.40
N SER A 121 -3.90 -4.29 -2.22
CA SER A 121 -3.17 -5.37 -1.55
C SER A 121 -4.13 -6.24 -0.72
N VAL A 122 -3.64 -7.40 -0.25
CA VAL A 122 -4.39 -8.30 0.65
C VAL A 122 -4.96 -7.57 1.89
N TYR A 123 -4.30 -6.48 2.32
CA TYR A 123 -4.68 -5.76 3.54
C TYR A 123 -5.53 -4.52 3.30
N ASN A 124 -5.57 -3.96 2.09
CA ASN A 124 -6.35 -2.77 1.76
C ASN A 124 -7.33 -2.99 0.59
N ALA A 125 -7.61 -4.24 0.26
CA ALA A 125 -8.73 -4.60 -0.61
C ALA A 125 -10.08 -4.23 -0.01
N HIS A 126 -10.13 -4.15 1.33
CA HIS A 126 -11.30 -3.77 2.13
C HIS A 126 -11.04 -2.48 2.89
N LYS A 127 -12.08 -1.88 3.45
CA LYS A 127 -11.95 -0.72 4.32
C LYS A 127 -11.27 -1.12 5.64
N GLU A 128 -10.31 -0.32 6.07
CA GLU A 128 -9.58 -0.53 7.33
C GLU A 128 -9.74 0.66 8.28
N LEU A 129 -9.74 0.39 9.58
CA LEU A 129 -9.77 1.43 10.59
C LEU A 129 -8.39 2.08 10.72
N ARG A 130 -8.32 3.40 10.50
CA ARG A 130 -7.12 4.21 10.71
C ARG A 130 -7.36 5.31 11.74
N PRO A 131 -6.39 5.59 12.64
CA PRO A 131 -6.49 6.70 13.57
C PRO A 131 -6.41 8.04 12.81
N LYS A 132 -7.46 8.86 12.96
CA LYS A 132 -7.58 10.15 12.24
C LYS A 132 -7.75 11.34 13.17
N LEU A 133 -8.43 11.20 14.30
CA LEU A 133 -8.66 12.29 15.24
C LEU A 133 -7.96 11.98 16.57
N PHE A 134 -7.13 12.91 17.04
CA PHE A 134 -6.24 12.76 18.19
C PHE A 134 -6.48 13.88 19.21
N LYS A 135 -6.64 13.54 20.48
CA LYS A 135 -6.78 14.52 21.55
C LYS A 135 -5.47 15.28 21.78
N ARG A 136 -5.44 16.58 21.51
CA ARG A 136 -4.21 17.39 21.49
C ARG A 136 -3.42 17.42 22.82
N LEU A 137 -4.11 17.40 23.96
CA LEU A 137 -3.46 17.44 25.28
C LEU A 137 -2.75 16.14 25.66
N ARG A 138 -2.88 15.07 24.87
CA ARG A 138 -2.07 13.87 24.97
C ARG A 138 -0.85 13.96 24.08
N PRO A 139 0.35 13.56 24.55
CA PRO A 139 1.57 13.62 23.74
C PRO A 139 1.59 12.46 22.73
N PHE A 140 0.84 12.60 21.65
CA PHE A 140 0.94 11.68 20.51
C PHE A 140 2.17 12.07 19.69
N THR A 141 3.03 11.08 19.44
CA THR A 141 4.21 11.24 18.61
C THR A 141 4.15 10.26 17.46
N TRP A 142 4.23 10.78 16.25
CA TRP A 142 4.36 9.96 15.06
C TRP A 142 5.76 9.33 15.03
N ILE A 143 5.82 8.05 14.68
CA ILE A 143 7.06 7.27 14.60
C ILE A 143 7.15 6.62 13.22
N SER A 144 8.37 6.27 12.82
CA SER A 144 8.76 5.76 11.51
C SER A 144 8.82 6.84 10.41
N PRO A 145 9.90 6.90 9.62
CA PRO A 145 10.11 7.91 8.59
C PRO A 145 9.19 7.74 7.37
N ILE A 146 8.62 6.53 7.21
CA ILE A 146 7.66 6.16 6.18
C ILE A 146 6.65 5.17 6.77
N HIS A 147 5.39 5.15 6.25
CA HIS A 147 4.25 4.47 6.88
C HIS A 147 4.20 4.76 8.38
N GLU A 148 4.19 6.05 8.67
CA GLU A 148 4.22 6.58 10.02
C GLU A 148 3.00 6.12 10.83
N THR A 149 3.19 5.85 12.11
CA THR A 149 2.13 5.39 13.01
C THR A 149 2.21 6.07 14.37
N VAL A 150 1.18 5.87 15.18
CA VAL A 150 1.10 6.31 16.58
C VAL A 150 0.85 5.09 17.46
N ARG A 151 1.55 4.98 18.60
CA ARG A 151 1.27 3.91 19.57
C ARG A 151 -0.09 4.11 20.22
N LEU A 152 -0.99 3.12 20.05
CA LEU A 152 -2.34 3.11 20.60
C LEU A 152 -2.34 2.54 22.02
N THR A 153 -1.96 3.34 23.02
CA THR A 153 -2.16 3.00 24.45
C THR A 153 -3.35 3.74 25.09
N PRO A 154 -3.97 4.71 24.41
CA PRO A 154 -5.09 5.51 24.90
C PRO A 154 -6.45 4.85 24.66
N ILE A 155 -7.52 5.53 25.12
CA ILE A 155 -8.90 5.11 24.83
C ILE A 155 -9.22 5.43 23.38
N VAL A 156 -9.52 4.38 22.62
CA VAL A 156 -9.80 4.45 21.19
C VAL A 156 -11.31 4.24 20.94
N TYR A 157 -11.87 5.03 20.06
CA TYR A 157 -13.24 4.89 19.57
C TYR A 157 -13.23 4.63 18.07
N ASP A 158 -13.82 3.51 17.65
CA ASP A 158 -13.98 3.15 16.25
C ASP A 158 -15.30 3.73 15.75
N SER A 159 -15.25 4.61 14.76
CA SER A 159 -16.43 5.26 14.17
C SER A 159 -16.78 4.62 12.83
N ASP A 160 -18.04 4.78 12.41
CA ASP A 160 -18.52 4.35 11.10
C ASP A 160 -18.22 5.38 9.99
N ILE A 161 -17.45 6.43 10.28
CA ILE A 161 -17.08 7.45 9.28
C ILE A 161 -16.11 6.85 8.29
N GLU A 162 -16.41 6.99 7.00
CA GLU A 162 -15.58 6.54 5.90
C GLU A 162 -14.86 7.72 5.25
N ILE A 163 -13.55 7.58 5.07
CA ILE A 163 -12.69 8.52 4.34
C ILE A 163 -12.29 7.84 3.05
N LEU A 164 -12.70 8.42 1.92
CA LEU A 164 -12.37 7.92 0.60
C LEU A 164 -10.97 8.41 0.21
N HIS A 165 -10.06 7.48 -0.02
CA HIS A 165 -8.71 7.74 -0.54
C HIS A 165 -8.73 7.72 -2.06
N MET A 166 -8.49 8.88 -2.67
CA MET A 166 -8.52 9.10 -4.12
C MET A 166 -7.14 9.50 -4.62
N GLN A 167 -6.23 8.53 -4.63
CA GLN A 167 -4.84 8.75 -5.04
C GLN A 167 -4.77 9.34 -6.46
N ALA A 168 -4.01 10.43 -6.63
CA ALA A 168 -3.88 11.15 -7.91
C ALA A 168 -2.64 10.75 -8.72
N GLY A 169 -1.86 9.74 -8.28
CA GLY A 169 -0.66 9.29 -8.97
C GLY A 169 0.09 8.20 -8.23
N ASP A 170 1.09 7.64 -8.90
CA ASP A 170 1.99 6.65 -8.29
C ASP A 170 3.09 7.36 -7.50
N HIS A 171 3.11 7.18 -6.18
CA HIS A 171 4.13 7.73 -5.28
C HIS A 171 5.21 6.72 -4.89
N SER A 172 5.15 5.47 -5.37
CA SER A 172 6.02 4.36 -4.97
C SER A 172 7.50 4.69 -5.14
N LYS A 173 7.90 5.37 -6.21
CA LYS A 173 9.33 5.76 -6.41
C LYS A 173 9.85 6.70 -5.31
N ARG A 174 9.02 7.64 -4.84
CA ARG A 174 9.37 8.53 -3.72
C ARG A 174 9.52 7.71 -2.44
N ASP A 175 8.60 6.80 -2.23
CA ASP A 175 8.52 6.00 -1.01
C ASP A 175 9.67 4.99 -0.97
N PHE A 176 9.99 4.31 -2.08
CA PHE A 176 11.21 3.48 -2.20
C PHE A 176 12.49 4.26 -1.89
N SER A 177 12.63 5.49 -2.39
CA SER A 177 13.77 6.35 -2.05
C SER A 177 13.85 6.66 -0.55
N THR A 178 12.71 6.83 0.11
CA THR A 178 12.65 7.11 1.55
C THR A 178 13.02 5.88 2.38
N TYR A 179 12.51 4.70 2.01
CA TYR A 179 12.91 3.42 2.60
C TYR A 179 14.42 3.20 2.47
N PHE A 180 14.94 3.33 1.25
CA PHE A 180 16.36 3.13 0.97
C PHE A 180 17.25 4.00 1.85
N LYS A 181 16.96 5.31 1.93
CA LYS A 181 17.70 6.25 2.78
C LYS A 181 17.60 5.93 4.26
N ALA A 182 16.44 5.42 4.73
CA ALA A 182 16.26 5.01 6.13
C ALA A 182 17.17 3.80 6.45
N PHE A 183 17.23 2.81 5.56
CA PHE A 183 18.12 1.66 5.71
C PHE A 183 19.60 2.05 5.65
N GLU A 184 20.02 2.92 4.72
CA GLU A 184 21.39 3.41 4.63
C GLU A 184 21.84 4.14 5.89
N LYS A 185 20.95 4.91 6.53
CA LYS A 185 21.21 5.58 7.80
C LYS A 185 21.25 4.64 9.01
N GLY A 186 20.96 3.35 8.82
CA GLY A 186 20.90 2.36 9.89
C GLY A 186 19.73 2.58 10.86
N ILE A 187 18.68 3.28 10.44
CA ILE A 187 17.47 3.47 11.24
C ILE A 187 16.84 2.10 11.47
N HIS A 188 16.47 1.80 12.72
CA HIS A 188 15.71 0.59 13.01
C HIS A 188 14.33 0.70 12.40
N ILE A 189 13.98 -0.29 11.58
CA ILE A 189 12.68 -0.36 10.91
C ILE A 189 11.91 -1.53 11.51
N GLU A 190 10.75 -1.23 12.04
CA GLU A 190 9.83 -2.20 12.66
C GLU A 190 9.32 -3.20 11.61
N ASP A 191 8.98 -4.42 12.02
CA ASP A 191 8.56 -5.50 11.12
C ASP A 191 7.35 -5.12 10.25
N TYR A 192 6.37 -4.39 10.81
CA TYR A 192 5.20 -3.95 10.04
C TYR A 192 5.58 -3.01 8.88
N VAL A 193 6.62 -2.17 9.04
CA VAL A 193 7.10 -1.28 7.97
C VAL A 193 7.81 -2.09 6.88
N VAL A 194 8.50 -3.17 7.25
CA VAL A 194 9.09 -4.11 6.27
C VAL A 194 7.99 -4.81 5.48
N THR A 195 6.91 -5.26 6.14
CA THR A 195 5.71 -5.81 5.47
C THR A 195 5.12 -4.81 4.47
N MET A 196 4.98 -3.52 4.84
CA MET A 196 4.48 -2.49 3.92
C MET A 196 5.40 -2.31 2.71
N LEU A 197 6.73 -2.28 2.92
CA LEU A 197 7.70 -2.24 1.82
C LEU A 197 7.57 -3.47 0.91
N CYS A 198 7.41 -4.68 1.47
CA CYS A 198 7.22 -5.89 0.67
C CYS A 198 6.00 -5.78 -0.25
N LYS A 199 4.87 -5.31 0.27
CA LYS A 199 3.64 -5.13 -0.50
C LYS A 199 3.80 -4.09 -1.60
N GLU A 200 4.28 -2.90 -1.23
CA GLU A 200 4.44 -1.80 -2.16
C GLU A 200 5.43 -2.15 -3.29
N LEU A 201 6.55 -2.79 -2.94
CA LEU A 201 7.53 -3.24 -3.92
C LEU A 201 6.95 -4.34 -4.82
N PHE A 202 6.15 -5.28 -4.27
CA PHE A 202 5.54 -6.36 -5.04
C PHE A 202 4.49 -5.85 -6.04
N ILE A 203 3.70 -4.83 -5.65
CA ILE A 203 2.60 -4.26 -6.46
C ILE A 203 3.14 -3.30 -7.53
N SER A 204 4.05 -2.38 -7.15
CA SER A 204 4.45 -1.22 -7.95
C SER A 204 5.93 -1.20 -8.34
N GLY A 205 6.76 -2.13 -7.84
CA GLY A 205 8.20 -2.16 -8.12
C GLY A 205 8.52 -2.61 -9.53
N GLU A 206 9.48 -1.93 -10.15
CA GLU A 206 10.13 -2.36 -11.39
C GLU A 206 11.40 -3.18 -11.08
N ASP A 207 11.94 -3.91 -12.06
CA ASP A 207 13.14 -4.74 -11.89
C ASP A 207 14.32 -3.97 -11.26
N SER A 208 14.49 -2.70 -11.64
CA SER A 208 15.53 -1.82 -11.09
C SER A 208 15.34 -1.55 -9.59
N ASP A 209 14.09 -1.45 -9.13
CA ASP A 209 13.77 -1.23 -7.72
C ASP A 209 14.07 -2.50 -6.93
N PHE A 210 13.62 -3.66 -7.43
CA PHE A 210 13.94 -4.95 -6.81
C PHE A 210 15.44 -5.14 -6.64
N ILE A 211 16.24 -4.93 -7.70
CA ILE A 211 17.69 -5.08 -7.65
C ILE A 211 18.33 -4.12 -6.64
N ALA A 212 17.86 -2.88 -6.55
CA ALA A 212 18.37 -1.90 -5.60
C ALA A 212 18.20 -2.35 -4.13
N PHE A 213 17.11 -3.04 -3.81
CA PHE A 213 16.83 -3.53 -2.47
C PHE A 213 17.49 -4.87 -2.11
N ARG A 214 18.24 -5.53 -3.01
CA ARG A 214 18.83 -6.85 -2.80
C ARG A 214 19.58 -6.95 -1.46
N ASN A 215 20.59 -6.12 -1.25
CA ASN A 215 21.42 -6.17 -0.05
C ASN A 215 20.62 -5.90 1.24
N ILE A 216 19.57 -5.08 1.14
CA ILE A 216 18.71 -4.75 2.27
C ILE A 216 17.92 -5.98 2.69
N PHE A 217 17.23 -6.65 1.76
CA PHE A 217 16.43 -7.84 2.05
C PHE A 217 17.27 -9.04 2.47
N GLU A 218 18.44 -9.25 1.87
CA GLU A 218 19.39 -10.30 2.31
C GLU A 218 19.87 -10.04 3.75
N ASN A 219 20.14 -8.79 4.11
CA ASN A 219 20.52 -8.42 5.49
C ASN A 219 19.35 -8.62 6.46
N ILE A 220 18.12 -8.25 6.06
CA ILE A 220 16.92 -8.45 6.87
C ILE A 220 16.69 -9.95 7.10
N LEU A 221 16.82 -10.79 6.07
CA LEU A 221 16.65 -12.24 6.16
C LEU A 221 17.67 -12.90 7.09
N SER A 222 18.89 -12.35 7.18
CA SER A 222 19.97 -12.89 8.03
C SER A 222 19.76 -12.68 9.53
N LYS A 223 18.82 -11.79 9.94
CA LYS A 223 18.55 -11.48 11.34
C LYS A 223 17.54 -12.49 11.92
N GLU A 224 17.85 -13.01 13.10
CA GLU A 224 16.97 -13.94 13.83
C GLU A 224 15.79 -13.22 14.50
N GLY A 225 14.71 -13.95 14.79
CA GLY A 225 13.60 -13.51 15.64
C GLY A 225 12.42 -12.86 14.93
N ARG A 226 12.35 -12.93 13.59
CA ARG A 226 11.19 -12.44 12.81
C ARG A 226 10.09 -13.49 12.72
N SER A 227 8.84 -13.03 12.50
CA SER A 227 7.69 -13.92 12.32
C SER A 227 7.81 -14.76 11.05
N ASN A 228 7.18 -15.95 11.04
CA ASN A 228 7.13 -16.79 9.85
C ASN A 228 6.44 -16.10 8.68
N ASP A 229 5.41 -15.30 8.94
CA ASP A 229 4.65 -14.58 7.90
C ASP A 229 5.54 -13.56 7.21
N LEU A 230 6.25 -12.72 7.98
CA LEU A 230 7.21 -11.77 7.41
C LEU A 230 8.32 -12.46 6.62
N MET A 231 8.77 -13.65 7.08
CA MET A 231 9.78 -14.43 6.35
C MET A 231 9.25 -14.93 5.00
N LYS A 232 7.96 -15.31 4.90
CA LYS A 232 7.33 -15.68 3.63
C LYS A 232 7.25 -14.48 2.68
N GLU A 233 6.83 -13.30 3.17
CA GLU A 233 6.81 -12.05 2.40
C GLU A 233 8.20 -11.70 1.84
N ILE A 234 9.23 -11.70 2.70
CA ILE A 234 10.62 -11.41 2.31
C ILE A 234 11.13 -12.41 1.26
N ASN A 235 10.81 -13.69 1.39
CA ASN A 235 11.23 -14.70 0.42
C ASN A 235 10.58 -14.47 -0.97
N CYS A 236 9.33 -14.00 -1.04
CA CYS A 236 8.70 -13.61 -2.30
C CYS A 236 9.43 -12.43 -2.96
N ILE A 237 9.80 -11.42 -2.18
CA ILE A 237 10.58 -10.28 -2.68
C ILE A 237 11.97 -10.72 -3.16
N LEU A 238 12.68 -11.52 -2.37
CA LEU A 238 14.00 -12.05 -2.77
C LEU A 238 13.94 -12.92 -4.02
N ALA A 239 12.89 -13.74 -4.18
CA ALA A 239 12.70 -14.52 -5.41
C ALA A 239 12.52 -13.61 -6.64
N LYS A 240 11.74 -12.52 -6.54
CA LYS A 240 11.64 -11.51 -7.61
C LYS A 240 12.98 -10.80 -7.87
N ILE A 241 13.71 -10.43 -6.82
CA ILE A 241 15.03 -9.80 -6.92
C ILE A 241 15.98 -10.73 -7.70
N TYR A 242 16.09 -11.99 -7.32
CA TYR A 242 17.01 -12.94 -7.96
C TYR A 242 16.60 -13.25 -9.41
N MET A 243 15.29 -13.29 -9.69
CA MET A 243 14.78 -13.41 -11.05
C MET A 243 15.16 -12.19 -11.91
N ALA A 244 14.98 -10.98 -11.41
CA ALA A 244 15.32 -9.73 -12.11
C ALA A 244 16.83 -9.56 -12.32
N ASP A 245 17.65 -9.98 -11.33
CA ASP A 245 19.11 -9.91 -11.37
C ASP A 245 19.74 -11.07 -12.17
N GLY A 246 18.95 -12.08 -12.56
CA GLY A 246 19.42 -13.26 -13.29
C GLY A 246 20.21 -14.26 -12.43
N ASP A 247 20.15 -14.16 -11.11
CA ASP A 247 20.79 -15.07 -10.15
C ASP A 247 19.96 -16.35 -9.96
N THR A 248 20.04 -17.24 -10.95
CA THR A 248 19.24 -18.48 -11.01
C THR A 248 19.50 -19.40 -9.82
N ASP A 249 20.74 -19.48 -9.31
CA ASP A 249 21.10 -20.33 -8.19
C ASP A 249 20.41 -19.84 -6.90
N ALA A 250 20.50 -18.53 -6.61
CA ALA A 250 19.82 -17.93 -5.46
C ALA A 250 18.29 -18.00 -5.61
N PHE A 251 17.78 -17.82 -6.82
CA PHE A 251 16.36 -17.96 -7.14
C PHE A 251 15.83 -19.34 -6.75
N PHE A 252 16.41 -20.42 -7.28
CA PHE A 252 15.95 -21.78 -6.96
C PHE A 252 16.16 -22.17 -5.50
N LYS A 253 17.26 -21.74 -4.88
CA LYS A 253 17.48 -21.99 -3.45
C LYS A 253 16.38 -21.37 -2.59
N THR A 254 15.91 -20.16 -2.94
CA THR A 254 14.85 -19.46 -2.21
C THR A 254 13.49 -20.05 -2.50
N THR A 255 13.14 -20.27 -3.76
CA THR A 255 11.82 -20.75 -4.16
C THR A 255 11.58 -22.19 -3.73
N LEU A 256 12.54 -23.12 -3.90
CA LEU A 256 12.40 -24.52 -3.48
C LEU A 256 12.22 -24.68 -1.97
N LYS A 257 12.89 -23.82 -1.18
CA LYS A 257 12.69 -23.82 0.27
C LYS A 257 11.27 -23.35 0.63
N ALA A 258 10.77 -22.32 -0.04
CA ALA A 258 9.43 -21.78 0.21
C ALA A 258 8.32 -22.75 -0.21
N VAL A 259 8.49 -23.44 -1.35
CA VAL A 259 7.53 -24.43 -1.87
C VAL A 259 7.35 -25.62 -0.92
N ALA A 260 8.39 -25.99 -0.19
CA ALA A 260 8.33 -27.11 0.77
C ALA A 260 7.44 -26.82 2.00
N ASP A 261 7.10 -25.54 2.26
CA ASP A 261 6.37 -25.10 3.46
C ASP A 261 5.14 -24.24 3.10
N ASN A 262 4.21 -24.81 2.33
CA ASN A 262 2.97 -24.15 1.93
C ASN A 262 3.21 -22.75 1.30
N PRO A 263 3.59 -22.69 0.02
CA PRO A 263 3.94 -21.45 -0.65
C PRO A 263 2.72 -20.52 -0.79
N PRO A 264 2.90 -19.20 -0.66
CA PRO A 264 1.85 -18.24 -1.01
C PRO A 264 1.68 -18.15 -2.53
N ALA A 265 0.55 -17.59 -2.96
CA ALA A 265 0.21 -17.41 -4.38
C ALA A 265 1.28 -16.60 -5.13
N GLU A 266 1.87 -15.60 -4.47
CA GLU A 266 2.97 -14.80 -5.03
C GLU A 266 4.17 -15.66 -5.42
N MET A 267 4.54 -16.64 -4.59
CA MET A 267 5.67 -17.54 -4.89
C MET A 267 5.36 -18.43 -6.10
N CYS A 268 4.14 -18.95 -6.19
CA CYS A 268 3.69 -19.73 -7.33
C CYS A 268 3.64 -18.87 -8.61
N LEU A 269 3.14 -17.63 -8.50
CA LEU A 269 3.11 -16.66 -9.60
C LEU A 269 4.52 -16.33 -10.13
N ILE A 270 5.48 -16.15 -9.22
CA ILE A 270 6.90 -15.89 -9.56
C ILE A 270 7.50 -17.09 -10.31
N LEU A 271 7.27 -18.31 -9.82
CA LEU A 271 7.74 -19.53 -10.47
C LEU A 271 7.11 -19.70 -11.87
N GLY A 272 5.80 -19.53 -11.98
CA GLY A 272 5.12 -19.56 -13.27
C GLY A 272 5.67 -18.53 -14.25
N THR A 273 5.90 -17.29 -13.80
CA THR A 273 6.51 -16.23 -14.61
C THR A 273 7.94 -16.59 -15.02
N PHE A 274 8.73 -17.19 -14.12
CA PHE A 274 10.08 -17.65 -14.44
C PHE A 274 10.07 -18.68 -15.57
N TYR A 275 9.23 -19.72 -15.50
CA TYR A 275 9.14 -20.74 -16.53
C TYR A 275 8.59 -20.20 -17.86
N MET A 276 7.64 -19.25 -17.83
CA MET A 276 7.22 -18.54 -19.04
C MET A 276 8.39 -17.82 -19.71
N ASN A 277 9.26 -17.16 -18.95
CA ASN A 277 10.44 -16.49 -19.47
C ASN A 277 11.48 -17.46 -20.06
N GLN A 278 11.45 -18.74 -19.64
CA GLN A 278 12.23 -19.82 -20.23
C GLN A 278 11.51 -20.52 -21.39
N THR A 279 10.33 -20.05 -21.78
CA THR A 279 9.44 -20.70 -22.80
C THR A 279 9.00 -22.12 -22.43
N ASP A 280 9.08 -22.48 -21.16
CA ASP A 280 8.56 -23.74 -20.60
C ASP A 280 7.13 -23.51 -20.12
N TYR A 281 6.20 -23.47 -21.09
CA TYR A 281 4.80 -23.14 -20.82
C TYR A 281 4.06 -24.26 -20.11
N GLU A 282 4.48 -25.51 -20.26
CA GLU A 282 3.86 -26.64 -19.55
C GLU A 282 4.14 -26.53 -18.03
N GLU A 283 5.38 -26.30 -17.65
CA GLU A 283 5.73 -26.09 -16.23
C GLU A 283 5.14 -24.80 -15.69
N ALA A 284 5.10 -23.73 -16.50
CA ALA A 284 4.48 -22.47 -16.13
C ALA A 284 2.99 -22.62 -15.78
N VAL A 285 2.24 -23.40 -16.58
CA VAL A 285 0.81 -23.69 -16.31
C VAL A 285 0.60 -24.31 -14.95
N LEU A 286 1.45 -25.28 -14.53
CA LEU A 286 1.32 -25.91 -13.22
C LEU A 286 1.45 -24.91 -12.07
N TRP A 287 2.43 -24.02 -12.14
CA TRP A 287 2.66 -23.03 -11.11
C TRP A 287 1.59 -21.92 -11.10
N LEU A 288 1.17 -21.46 -12.28
CA LEU A 288 0.12 -20.45 -12.40
C LEU A 288 -1.24 -21.00 -11.95
N TYR A 289 -1.53 -22.27 -12.22
CA TYR A 289 -2.72 -22.92 -11.71
C TYR A 289 -2.72 -22.99 -10.18
N ASN A 290 -1.59 -23.39 -9.59
CA ASN A 290 -1.45 -23.38 -8.13
C ASN A 290 -1.65 -21.96 -7.54
N ALA A 291 -1.12 -20.92 -8.21
CA ALA A 291 -1.33 -19.55 -7.78
C ALA A 291 -2.81 -19.14 -7.79
N ALA A 292 -3.54 -19.53 -8.85
CA ALA A 292 -4.94 -19.12 -9.04
C ALA A 292 -5.93 -19.89 -8.14
N PHE A 293 -5.67 -21.18 -7.84
CA PHE A 293 -6.70 -22.07 -7.30
C PHE A 293 -6.31 -22.82 -6.02
N GLU A 294 -5.01 -22.97 -5.72
CA GLU A 294 -4.54 -23.87 -4.65
C GLU A 294 -3.83 -23.12 -3.51
N THR A 295 -3.56 -21.83 -3.68
CA THR A 295 -2.78 -21.05 -2.70
C THR A 295 -3.41 -19.70 -2.41
N GLU A 296 -3.12 -19.15 -1.23
CA GLU A 296 -3.60 -17.84 -0.81
C GLU A 296 -2.52 -16.76 -1.02
N SER A 297 -2.96 -15.55 -1.37
CA SER A 297 -2.07 -14.39 -1.48
C SER A 297 -1.77 -13.77 -0.11
N ILE A 298 -0.55 -13.25 0.05
CA ILE A 298 -0.10 -12.59 1.28
C ILE A 298 0.36 -11.14 1.06
N LEU A 299 0.66 -10.75 -0.19
CA LEU A 299 1.10 -9.40 -0.54
C LEU A 299 0.07 -8.68 -1.42
N ASP A 300 -0.42 -9.36 -2.45
CA ASP A 300 -1.29 -8.77 -3.46
C ASP A 300 -2.41 -9.75 -3.83
N VAL A 301 -3.66 -9.36 -3.57
CA VAL A 301 -4.84 -10.22 -3.84
C VAL A 301 -4.94 -10.65 -5.30
N ALA A 302 -4.41 -9.85 -6.24
CA ALA A 302 -4.39 -10.18 -7.64
C ALA A 302 -3.47 -11.38 -7.95
N SER A 303 -2.57 -11.76 -7.03
CA SER A 303 -1.66 -12.90 -7.18
C SER A 303 -2.36 -14.27 -7.10
N SER A 304 -3.54 -14.33 -6.47
CA SER A 304 -4.43 -15.50 -6.47
C SER A 304 -5.70 -15.27 -7.30
N GLY A 305 -5.69 -14.26 -8.19
CA GLY A 305 -6.84 -13.84 -8.95
C GLY A 305 -6.56 -13.63 -10.44
N ASN A 306 -6.83 -12.42 -10.92
CA ASN A 306 -6.77 -12.10 -12.34
C ASN A 306 -5.35 -12.20 -12.95
N LYS A 307 -4.28 -11.97 -12.17
CA LYS A 307 -2.90 -12.07 -12.69
C LYS A 307 -2.54 -13.48 -13.18
N PRO A 308 -2.58 -14.54 -12.33
CA PRO A 308 -2.27 -15.88 -12.81
C PRO A 308 -3.26 -16.39 -13.86
N LEU A 309 -4.56 -16.02 -13.79
CA LEU A 309 -5.54 -16.40 -14.79
C LEU A 309 -5.20 -15.83 -16.18
N SER A 310 -4.82 -14.55 -16.26
CA SER A 310 -4.39 -13.93 -17.50
C SER A 310 -3.11 -14.59 -18.07
N LEU A 311 -2.15 -14.94 -17.19
CA LEU A 311 -0.93 -15.63 -17.61
C LEU A 311 -1.19 -17.07 -18.05
N LEU A 312 -2.15 -17.78 -17.44
CA LEU A 312 -2.61 -19.10 -17.91
C LEU A 312 -3.16 -19.00 -19.33
N GLY A 313 -4.03 -18.01 -19.58
CA GLY A 313 -4.54 -17.74 -20.94
C GLY A 313 -3.40 -17.58 -21.94
N LYS A 314 -2.38 -16.81 -21.59
CA LYS A 314 -1.20 -16.61 -22.44
C LYS A 314 -0.38 -17.89 -22.63
N CYS A 315 -0.17 -18.69 -21.59
CA CYS A 315 0.55 -19.97 -21.72
C CYS A 315 -0.16 -20.92 -22.70
N PHE A 316 -1.48 -21.04 -22.61
CA PHE A 316 -2.24 -21.89 -23.53
C PHE A 316 -2.28 -21.34 -24.97
N GLU A 317 -2.25 -20.03 -25.17
CA GLU A 317 -2.08 -19.41 -26.48
C GLU A 317 -0.74 -19.80 -27.11
N GLU A 318 0.34 -19.74 -26.37
CA GLU A 318 1.69 -20.12 -26.81
C GLU A 318 1.80 -21.65 -27.08
N LEU A 319 1.18 -22.48 -26.23
CA LEU A 319 1.12 -23.93 -26.44
C LEU A 319 0.33 -24.27 -27.70
N ALA A 320 -0.80 -23.58 -27.97
CA ALA A 320 -1.58 -23.75 -29.18
C ALA A 320 -0.79 -23.38 -30.44
N ALA A 321 0.06 -22.36 -30.35
CA ALA A 321 0.93 -21.93 -31.45
C ALA A 321 2.11 -22.90 -31.69
N ALA A 322 2.54 -23.63 -30.66
CA ALA A 322 3.69 -24.53 -30.71
C ALA A 322 3.36 -25.94 -31.19
N THR A 323 2.10 -26.40 -31.10
CA THR A 323 1.72 -27.76 -31.52
C THR A 323 1.36 -27.80 -32.99
N ASP A 324 1.75 -28.91 -33.67
CA ASP A 324 1.38 -29.21 -35.04
C ASP A 324 0.04 -29.96 -35.14
N ASP A 325 -0.52 -30.45 -34.04
CA ASP A 325 -1.80 -31.15 -33.99
C ASP A 325 -2.99 -30.15 -33.96
N PRO A 326 -3.81 -30.08 -35.02
CA PRO A 326 -4.95 -29.17 -35.06
C PRO A 326 -5.99 -29.40 -33.95
N TYR A 327 -6.13 -30.65 -33.48
CA TYR A 327 -7.08 -30.95 -32.41
C TYR A 327 -6.57 -30.45 -31.05
N GLU A 328 -5.29 -30.68 -30.75
CA GLU A 328 -4.64 -30.17 -29.57
C GLU A 328 -4.59 -28.65 -29.56
N ALA A 329 -4.24 -28.01 -30.69
CA ALA A 329 -4.27 -26.56 -30.85
C ALA A 329 -5.66 -25.96 -30.56
N ALA A 330 -6.73 -26.64 -31.03
CA ALA A 330 -8.11 -26.21 -30.77
C ALA A 330 -8.46 -26.28 -29.28
N GLN A 331 -8.03 -27.33 -28.57
CA GLN A 331 -8.23 -27.46 -27.13
C GLN A 331 -7.50 -26.35 -26.36
N TYR A 332 -6.22 -26.12 -26.68
CA TYR A 332 -5.46 -25.04 -26.04
C TYR A 332 -6.06 -23.66 -26.28
N ASN A 333 -6.54 -23.37 -27.48
CA ASN A 333 -7.23 -22.11 -27.77
C ASN A 333 -8.53 -21.94 -26.95
N GLU A 334 -9.29 -23.03 -26.74
CA GLU A 334 -10.48 -23.02 -25.90
C GLU A 334 -10.12 -22.73 -24.44
N MET A 335 -9.08 -23.39 -23.91
CA MET A 335 -8.56 -23.14 -22.55
C MET A 335 -8.04 -21.72 -22.38
N SER A 336 -7.31 -21.21 -23.38
CA SER A 336 -6.82 -19.82 -23.38
C SER A 336 -7.97 -18.82 -23.26
N ALA A 337 -9.02 -18.98 -24.10
CA ALA A 337 -10.18 -18.11 -24.08
C ALA A 337 -10.95 -18.17 -22.76
N ASP A 338 -11.06 -19.35 -22.15
CA ASP A 338 -11.73 -19.55 -20.87
C ASP A 338 -10.98 -18.83 -19.74
N TYR A 339 -9.64 -18.99 -19.65
CA TYR A 339 -8.84 -18.31 -18.64
C TYR A 339 -8.82 -16.80 -18.79
N TYR A 340 -8.77 -16.26 -20.01
CA TYR A 340 -8.92 -14.81 -20.23
C TYR A 340 -10.28 -14.31 -19.79
N SER A 341 -11.35 -15.07 -20.08
CA SER A 341 -12.70 -14.73 -19.62
C SER A 341 -12.82 -14.75 -18.09
N GLN A 342 -12.21 -15.73 -17.43
CA GLN A 342 -12.15 -15.77 -15.95
C GLN A 342 -11.37 -14.59 -15.38
N ALA A 343 -10.26 -14.20 -15.99
CA ALA A 343 -9.46 -13.04 -15.57
C ALA A 343 -10.23 -11.72 -15.70
N GLU A 344 -10.97 -11.53 -16.79
CA GLU A 344 -11.80 -10.33 -17.01
C GLU A 344 -12.99 -10.24 -16.05
N ASN A 345 -13.58 -11.38 -15.70
CA ASN A 345 -14.72 -11.46 -14.79
C ASN A 345 -14.33 -11.56 -13.31
N TRP A 346 -13.03 -11.66 -13.02
CA TRP A 346 -12.56 -11.74 -11.65
C TRP A 346 -12.91 -10.46 -10.87
N LYS A 347 -13.39 -10.66 -9.67
CA LYS A 347 -13.67 -9.57 -8.73
C LYS A 347 -12.96 -9.84 -7.41
N LEU A 348 -12.66 -8.77 -6.71
CA LEU A 348 -12.16 -8.90 -5.33
C LEU A 348 -13.13 -9.76 -4.51
N PRO A 349 -12.62 -10.68 -3.68
CA PRO A 349 -13.47 -11.46 -2.79
C PRO A 349 -14.33 -10.51 -1.93
N GLU A 350 -15.63 -10.76 -1.88
CA GLU A 350 -16.52 -10.12 -0.90
C GLU A 350 -16.32 -10.80 0.46
N GLU A 351 -16.34 -10.03 1.55
CA GLU A 351 -16.26 -10.57 2.93
C GLU A 351 -17.44 -11.48 3.28
#